data_fc4b37db6baaf9174a8f6fa4353064aa
#
_entry.id   fc4b37db6baaf9174a8f6fa4353064aa
#
_cell.length_a   1.000
_cell.length_b   1.000
_cell.length_c   1.000
_cell.angle_alpha   90.00
_cell.angle_beta   90.00
_cell.angle_gamma   90.00
#
_symmetry.space_group_name_H-M   'P 1'
#
loop_
_entity.id
_entity.type
_entity.pdbx_description
1 polymer ?
#
loop_
_entity_poly.entity_id
_entity_poly.type
_entity_poly.pdbx_seq_one_letter_code
_entity_poly.pdbx_strand_id
1 'polypeptide(L)'
;TPQQTFDYIESELKDCVGDMLPASTCPYGQASQGAAYTLLAKLYLNSEVYTGVAKYTECKEACEKVMSMGYSLESDYSKLFNADNDKRTNEIIFALPVSAEHTVSWGSSTYLVCGQLSMSNANQKVADFGATSGWSEFRLRPEFVDKFTQTDIDGNGDKRCKFFTNGQSKDISSMTTETAGYLSEKWSNLKDDGTTASNTGDAGVDTDFPLFRLADVYLMYAECVVRLHNDWDNWAGGSDATDPTV
;
A
#
# COMPACT_ATOMS: atom_id res chain seq x y z
N THR A 1 12.70 -24.92 10.77
CA THR A 1 11.48 -25.24 9.99
C THR A 1 10.59 -24.02 9.89
N PRO A 2 9.68 -23.92 8.88
CA PRO A 2 8.72 -22.82 8.81
C PRO A 2 7.89 -22.67 10.11
N GLN A 3 7.48 -23.79 10.71
CA GLN A 3 6.76 -23.76 12.00
C GLN A 3 7.58 -23.11 13.11
N GLN A 4 8.86 -23.47 13.27
CA GLN A 4 9.71 -22.87 14.31
C GLN A 4 9.91 -21.38 14.10
N THR A 5 10.03 -20.94 12.84
CA THR A 5 10.14 -19.51 12.53
C THR A 5 8.83 -18.79 12.84
N PHE A 6 7.69 -19.39 12.49
CA PHE A 6 6.37 -18.84 12.81
C PHE A 6 6.20 -18.68 14.33
N ASP A 7 6.45 -19.74 15.10
CA ASP A 7 6.31 -19.76 16.56
C ASP A 7 7.22 -18.70 17.23
N TYR A 8 8.43 -18.56 16.71
CA TYR A 8 9.38 -17.56 17.19
C TYR A 8 8.85 -16.13 16.95
N ILE A 9 8.44 -15.81 15.71
CA ILE A 9 7.90 -14.48 15.38
C ILE A 9 6.64 -14.18 16.20
N GLU A 10 5.74 -15.16 16.32
CA GLU A 10 4.52 -15.01 17.11
C GLU A 10 4.83 -14.70 18.58
N SER A 11 5.76 -15.46 19.20
CA SER A 11 6.15 -15.24 20.60
C SER A 11 6.79 -13.88 20.83
N GLU A 12 7.77 -13.48 19.99
CA GLU A 12 8.44 -12.19 20.12
C GLU A 12 7.47 -11.00 20.02
N LEU A 13 6.52 -11.05 19.06
CA LEU A 13 5.53 -10.00 18.92
C LEU A 13 4.56 -9.93 20.10
N LYS A 14 4.13 -11.09 20.62
CA LYS A 14 3.25 -11.13 21.79
C LYS A 14 3.95 -10.65 23.06
N ASP A 15 5.21 -10.96 23.21
CA ASP A 15 5.99 -10.59 24.38
C ASP A 15 6.29 -9.08 24.39
N CYS A 16 6.59 -8.47 23.22
CA CYS A 16 6.96 -7.06 23.16
C CYS A 16 5.78 -6.09 23.05
N VAL A 17 4.63 -6.50 22.52
CA VAL A 17 3.52 -5.56 22.20
C VAL A 17 3.02 -4.78 23.41
N GLY A 18 3.04 -5.39 24.61
CA GLY A 18 2.62 -4.74 25.85
C GLY A 18 3.51 -3.58 26.29
N ASP A 19 4.80 -3.63 25.92
CA ASP A 19 5.81 -2.62 26.27
C ASP A 19 5.97 -1.55 25.17
N MET A 20 5.35 -1.74 24.00
CA MET A 20 5.40 -0.77 22.91
C MET A 20 4.49 0.42 23.17
N LEU A 21 4.83 1.57 22.59
CA LEU A 21 4.01 2.78 22.69
C LEU A 21 2.65 2.58 22.00
N PRO A 22 1.56 3.10 22.60
CA PRO A 22 0.26 3.17 21.95
C PRO A 22 0.33 3.96 20.63
N ALA A 23 -0.55 3.64 19.68
CA ALA A 23 -0.65 4.31 18.40
C ALA A 23 -0.77 5.84 18.52
N SER A 24 -1.53 6.33 19.52
CA SER A 24 -1.79 7.77 19.73
C SER A 24 -0.60 8.57 20.25
N THR A 25 0.44 7.93 20.77
CA THR A 25 1.62 8.58 21.37
C THR A 25 2.94 8.18 20.74
N CYS A 26 2.93 7.18 19.84
CA CYS A 26 4.13 6.72 19.18
C CYS A 26 4.58 7.75 18.13
N PRO A 27 5.86 8.18 18.17
CA PRO A 27 6.37 9.07 17.12
C PRO A 27 6.29 8.42 15.74
N TYR A 28 6.03 9.24 14.72
CA TYR A 28 6.02 8.78 13.33
C TYR A 28 7.33 8.08 12.95
N GLY A 29 7.24 7.03 12.14
CA GLY A 29 8.40 6.21 11.74
C GLY A 29 8.89 5.23 12.79
N GLN A 30 8.30 5.19 13.99
CA GLN A 30 8.59 4.19 15.01
C GLN A 30 7.48 3.14 15.07
N ALA A 31 7.84 1.91 15.43
CA ALA A 31 6.90 0.82 15.56
C ALA A 31 6.05 0.97 16.84
N SER A 32 4.75 1.08 16.66
CA SER A 32 3.74 1.17 17.74
C SER A 32 3.10 -0.19 18.00
N GLN A 33 2.25 -0.27 19.04
CA GLN A 33 1.35 -1.41 19.25
C GLN A 33 0.52 -1.72 17.98
N GLY A 34 0.07 -0.68 17.26
CA GLY A 34 -0.63 -0.84 15.98
C GLY A 34 0.19 -1.56 14.92
N ALA A 35 1.48 -1.24 14.82
CA ALA A 35 2.39 -1.92 13.90
C ALA A 35 2.58 -3.41 14.27
N ALA A 36 2.74 -3.71 15.56
CA ALA A 36 2.91 -5.09 16.04
C ALA A 36 1.65 -5.94 15.79
N TYR A 37 0.47 -5.42 16.11
CA TYR A 37 -0.79 -6.15 15.83
C TYR A 37 -1.07 -6.28 14.33
N THR A 38 -0.71 -5.30 13.50
CA THR A 38 -0.82 -5.43 12.03
C THR A 38 0.12 -6.53 11.51
N LEU A 39 1.33 -6.62 12.05
CA LEU A 39 2.26 -7.69 11.68
C LEU A 39 1.77 -9.06 12.15
N LEU A 40 1.19 -9.16 13.36
CA LEU A 40 0.53 -10.39 13.83
C LEU A 40 -0.62 -10.79 12.91
N ALA A 41 -1.47 -9.84 12.50
CA ALA A 41 -2.55 -10.13 11.56
C ALA A 41 -2.02 -10.72 10.25
N LYS A 42 -0.97 -10.12 9.67
CA LYS A 42 -0.31 -10.64 8.45
C LYS A 42 0.27 -12.04 8.66
N LEU A 43 0.90 -12.28 9.79
CA LEU A 43 1.46 -13.59 10.15
C LEU A 43 0.36 -14.65 10.23
N TYR A 44 -0.75 -14.34 10.91
CA TYR A 44 -1.88 -15.25 11.08
C TYR A 44 -2.64 -15.52 9.79
N LEU A 45 -2.86 -14.48 8.96
CA LEU A 45 -3.54 -14.63 7.68
C LEU A 45 -2.82 -15.64 6.77
N ASN A 46 -1.49 -15.65 6.83
CA ASN A 46 -0.65 -16.52 6.01
C ASN A 46 -0.20 -17.81 6.73
N SER A 47 -0.69 -18.07 7.94
CA SER A 47 -0.28 -19.21 8.76
C SER A 47 -0.48 -20.55 8.05
N GLU A 48 -1.63 -20.74 7.40
CA GLU A 48 -1.93 -21.98 6.68
C GLU A 48 -0.93 -22.25 5.55
N VAL A 49 -0.49 -21.20 4.82
CA VAL A 49 0.52 -21.32 3.76
C VAL A 49 1.89 -21.69 4.33
N TYR A 50 2.26 -21.14 5.49
CA TYR A 50 3.57 -21.33 6.09
C TYR A 50 3.70 -22.65 6.86
N THR A 51 2.62 -23.04 7.56
CA THR A 51 2.66 -24.13 8.55
C THR A 51 1.69 -25.26 8.26
N GLY A 52 0.75 -25.07 7.34
CA GLY A 52 -0.38 -25.98 7.10
C GLY A 52 -1.51 -25.84 8.10
N VAL A 53 -1.44 -24.87 9.04
CA VAL A 53 -2.46 -24.65 10.08
C VAL A 53 -3.06 -23.26 9.93
N ALA A 54 -4.37 -23.19 9.72
CA ALA A 54 -5.10 -21.93 9.62
C ALA A 54 -5.21 -21.23 11.01
N LYS A 55 -5.03 -19.90 11.02
CA LYS A 55 -5.17 -19.02 12.19
C LYS A 55 -6.02 -17.78 11.87
N TYR A 56 -7.15 -17.98 11.18
CA TYR A 56 -8.01 -16.88 10.75
C TYR A 56 -8.74 -16.20 11.89
N THR A 57 -9.03 -16.93 12.98
CA THR A 57 -9.61 -16.34 14.20
C THR A 57 -8.64 -15.38 14.85
N GLU A 58 -7.39 -15.79 15.04
CA GLU A 58 -6.34 -14.95 15.61
C GLU A 58 -6.03 -13.74 14.71
N CYS A 59 -6.09 -13.92 13.38
CA CYS A 59 -5.96 -12.81 12.44
C CYS A 59 -7.08 -11.79 12.63
N LYS A 60 -8.33 -12.24 12.68
CA LYS A 60 -9.51 -11.39 12.91
C LYS A 60 -9.36 -10.59 14.21
N GLU A 61 -9.01 -11.25 15.31
CA GLU A 61 -8.80 -10.60 16.61
C GLU A 61 -7.68 -9.55 16.56
N ALA A 62 -6.57 -9.83 15.88
CA ALA A 62 -5.48 -8.87 15.71
C ALA A 62 -5.92 -7.65 14.89
N CYS A 63 -6.69 -7.84 13.82
CA CYS A 63 -7.28 -6.74 13.05
C CYS A 63 -8.22 -5.88 13.90
N GLU A 64 -9.10 -6.50 14.70
CA GLU A 64 -10.02 -5.81 15.62
C GLU A 64 -9.27 -4.94 16.64
N LYS A 65 -8.12 -5.43 17.14
CA LYS A 65 -7.26 -4.62 18.01
C LYS A 65 -6.79 -3.35 17.31
N VAL A 66 -6.26 -3.45 16.07
CA VAL A 66 -5.81 -2.29 15.31
C VAL A 66 -6.97 -1.33 15.03
N MET A 67 -8.12 -1.85 14.59
CA MET A 67 -9.31 -1.06 14.26
C MET A 67 -9.81 -0.26 15.47
N SER A 68 -9.62 -0.78 16.69
CA SER A 68 -10.00 -0.10 17.95
C SER A 68 -9.03 0.99 18.41
N MET A 69 -7.87 1.18 17.74
CA MET A 69 -6.82 2.13 18.16
C MET A 69 -7.04 3.58 17.69
N GLY A 70 -8.16 3.86 17.04
CA GLY A 70 -8.53 5.22 16.63
C GLY A 70 -7.98 5.63 15.26
N TYR A 71 -7.44 4.71 14.46
CA TYR A 71 -7.12 4.97 13.06
C TYR A 71 -8.38 5.22 12.23
N SER A 72 -8.24 5.97 11.14
CA SER A 72 -9.31 6.24 10.17
C SER A 72 -8.73 6.32 8.76
N LEU A 73 -9.53 5.95 7.76
CA LEU A 73 -9.09 6.04 6.38
C LEU A 73 -8.89 7.50 5.94
N GLU A 74 -7.86 7.74 5.14
CA GLU A 74 -7.65 9.03 4.48
C GLU A 74 -8.69 9.22 3.37
N SER A 75 -9.30 10.39 3.36
CA SER A 75 -10.35 10.72 2.40
C SER A 75 -9.83 10.92 0.96
N ASP A 76 -8.57 11.33 0.83
CA ASP A 76 -7.91 11.51 -0.46
C ASP A 76 -6.80 10.47 -0.64
N TYR A 77 -7.09 9.45 -1.42
CA TYR A 77 -6.17 8.36 -1.72
C TYR A 77 -4.79 8.84 -2.21
N SER A 78 -4.73 9.93 -2.98
CA SER A 78 -3.47 10.44 -3.55
C SER A 78 -2.51 10.95 -2.47
N LYS A 79 -3.04 11.44 -1.35
CA LYS A 79 -2.24 11.98 -0.24
C LYS A 79 -1.50 10.90 0.56
N LEU A 80 -1.85 9.64 0.36
CA LEU A 80 -1.12 8.52 0.96
C LEU A 80 0.21 8.23 0.26
N PHE A 81 0.43 8.80 -0.93
CA PHE A 81 1.54 8.47 -1.81
C PHE A 81 2.23 9.71 -2.39
N ASN A 82 2.12 10.84 -1.70
CA ASN A 82 2.79 12.11 -2.01
C ASN A 82 3.86 12.44 -0.94
N ALA A 83 4.62 13.52 -1.15
CA ALA A 83 5.73 13.87 -0.27
C ALA A 83 5.31 14.39 1.12
N ASP A 84 4.04 14.69 1.32
CA ASP A 84 3.46 15.08 2.61
C ASP A 84 2.71 13.91 3.29
N ASN A 85 2.97 12.66 2.87
CA ASN A 85 2.24 11.52 3.41
C ASN A 85 2.61 11.17 4.86
N ASP A 86 3.71 11.70 5.39
CA ASP A 86 4.04 11.69 6.81
C ASP A 86 2.95 12.34 7.70
N LYS A 87 2.13 13.22 7.12
CA LYS A 87 0.97 13.86 7.77
C LYS A 87 -0.25 12.94 7.87
N ARG A 88 -0.24 11.76 7.25
CA ARG A 88 -1.38 10.82 7.19
C ARG A 88 -1.31 9.77 8.29
N THR A 89 -0.95 10.19 9.50
CA THR A 89 -0.89 9.34 10.70
C THR A 89 -2.25 8.79 11.12
N ASN A 90 -3.33 9.32 10.57
CA ASN A 90 -4.67 8.78 10.74
C ASN A 90 -4.85 7.42 10.05
N GLU A 91 -4.20 7.16 8.92
CA GLU A 91 -4.30 5.88 8.22
C GLU A 91 -2.99 5.10 8.21
N ILE A 92 -1.84 5.78 8.11
CA ILE A 92 -0.53 5.12 8.06
C ILE A 92 -0.16 4.65 9.47
N ILE A 93 -0.15 3.33 9.65
CA ILE A 93 0.16 2.66 10.92
C ILE A 93 1.67 2.59 11.15
N PHE A 94 2.42 2.30 10.07
CA PHE A 94 3.88 2.26 10.10
C PHE A 94 4.43 2.59 8.72
N ALA A 95 5.39 3.52 8.69
CA ALA A 95 6.09 3.92 7.49
C ALA A 95 7.59 3.75 7.64
N LEU A 96 8.27 3.62 6.51
CA LEU A 96 9.71 3.80 6.39
C LEU A 96 9.93 5.25 5.94
N PRO A 97 10.42 6.14 6.81
CA PRO A 97 10.68 7.54 6.46
C PRO A 97 11.75 7.64 5.38
N VAL A 98 11.48 8.49 4.39
CA VAL A 98 12.37 8.74 3.26
C VAL A 98 12.65 10.24 3.15
N SER A 99 13.90 10.57 2.87
CA SER A 99 14.35 11.96 2.69
C SER A 99 15.31 12.04 1.51
N ALA A 100 15.04 12.94 0.60
CA ALA A 100 15.92 13.21 -0.52
C ALA A 100 17.33 13.64 -0.11
N GLU A 101 17.49 14.15 1.11
CA GLU A 101 18.76 14.61 1.65
C GLU A 101 19.51 13.54 2.45
N HIS A 102 18.75 12.73 3.25
CA HIS A 102 19.37 11.84 4.24
C HIS A 102 19.30 10.35 3.88
N THR A 103 18.33 9.95 3.06
CA THR A 103 18.15 8.54 2.65
C THR A 103 18.27 8.39 1.13
N VAL A 104 19.27 9.05 0.54
CA VAL A 104 19.49 9.05 -0.92
C VAL A 104 19.71 7.62 -1.42
N SER A 105 18.85 7.19 -2.35
CA SER A 105 18.86 5.84 -2.89
C SER A 105 18.13 5.79 -4.24
N TRP A 106 18.61 4.93 -5.14
CA TRP A 106 17.91 4.57 -6.37
C TRP A 106 16.74 3.59 -6.14
N GLY A 107 16.61 3.06 -4.94
CA GLY A 107 15.54 2.17 -4.51
C GLY A 107 14.43 2.89 -3.75
N SER A 108 13.65 2.11 -2.96
CA SER A 108 12.57 2.62 -2.11
C SER A 108 11.58 3.50 -2.89
N SER A 109 11.11 4.59 -2.29
CA SER A 109 10.13 5.50 -2.91
C SER A 109 10.67 6.23 -4.13
N THR A 110 12.00 6.47 -4.23
CA THR A 110 12.60 7.01 -5.46
C THR A 110 12.33 6.11 -6.65
N TYR A 111 12.53 4.79 -6.49
CA TYR A 111 12.20 3.82 -7.52
C TYR A 111 10.70 3.79 -7.86
N LEU A 112 9.84 3.95 -6.87
CA LEU A 112 8.39 3.96 -7.07
C LEU A 112 7.92 5.23 -7.81
N VAL A 113 8.47 6.39 -7.49
CA VAL A 113 8.15 7.66 -8.16
C VAL A 113 8.73 7.70 -9.57
N CYS A 114 10.02 7.45 -9.74
CA CYS A 114 10.67 7.57 -11.04
C CYS A 114 10.39 6.38 -11.96
N GLY A 115 10.28 5.17 -11.42
CA GLY A 115 10.06 3.95 -12.19
C GLY A 115 8.72 3.88 -12.90
N GLN A 116 7.69 4.55 -12.37
CA GLN A 116 6.36 4.63 -12.99
C GLN A 116 6.29 5.66 -14.12
N LEU A 117 7.25 6.58 -14.22
CA LEU A 117 7.24 7.70 -15.17
C LEU A 117 8.07 7.38 -16.41
N SER A 118 7.71 7.98 -17.54
CA SER A 118 8.42 7.84 -18.81
C SER A 118 8.99 9.17 -19.26
N MET A 119 10.27 9.19 -19.62
CA MET A 119 10.91 10.35 -20.30
C MET A 119 10.66 10.37 -21.80
N SER A 120 10.35 9.24 -22.41
CA SER A 120 10.15 9.12 -23.85
C SER A 120 8.71 9.36 -24.28
N ASN A 121 7.72 9.24 -23.36
CA ASN A 121 6.35 9.59 -23.70
C ASN A 121 6.13 11.10 -23.54
N ALA A 122 6.05 11.81 -24.68
CA ALA A 122 5.88 13.27 -24.70
C ALA A 122 4.58 13.79 -24.04
N ASN A 123 3.62 12.90 -23.77
CA ASN A 123 2.36 13.25 -23.12
C ASN A 123 2.43 13.19 -21.60
N GLN A 124 3.47 12.56 -21.02
CA GLN A 124 3.69 12.50 -19.57
C GLN A 124 4.83 13.43 -19.16
N LYS A 125 4.54 14.37 -18.29
CA LYS A 125 5.55 15.30 -17.77
C LYS A 125 6.01 14.83 -16.39
N VAL A 126 7.24 14.40 -16.28
CA VAL A 126 7.79 13.92 -14.99
C VAL A 126 7.76 14.99 -13.90
N ALA A 127 7.87 16.28 -14.27
CA ALA A 127 7.77 17.39 -13.34
C ALA A 127 6.38 17.52 -12.67
N ASP A 128 5.31 17.05 -13.33
CA ASP A 128 3.96 17.03 -12.76
C ASP A 128 3.84 16.04 -11.58
N PHE A 129 4.88 15.24 -11.35
CA PHE A 129 5.01 14.29 -10.23
C PHE A 129 6.13 14.70 -9.25
N GLY A 130 6.69 15.89 -9.39
CA GLY A 130 7.81 16.36 -8.57
C GLY A 130 9.11 15.59 -8.78
N ALA A 131 9.23 14.90 -9.92
CA ALA A 131 10.41 14.13 -10.30
C ALA A 131 11.25 14.88 -11.36
N THR A 132 12.54 14.54 -11.42
CA THR A 132 13.49 15.05 -12.45
C THR A 132 13.76 14.05 -13.55
N SER A 133 13.37 12.79 -13.33
CA SER A 133 13.63 11.66 -14.23
C SER A 133 12.47 10.68 -14.24
N GLY A 134 12.32 9.96 -15.35
CA GLY A 134 11.41 8.83 -15.48
C GLY A 134 12.18 7.63 -16.06
N TRP A 135 11.98 6.45 -15.48
CA TRP A 135 12.78 5.27 -15.81
C TRP A 135 12.03 4.21 -16.61
N SER A 136 10.72 4.38 -16.80
CA SER A 136 9.87 3.45 -17.59
C SER A 136 9.93 1.98 -17.11
N GLU A 137 10.12 1.75 -15.81
CA GLU A 137 10.33 0.42 -15.25
C GLU A 137 9.02 -0.33 -15.01
N PHE A 138 7.95 0.40 -14.67
CA PHE A 138 6.68 -0.22 -14.30
C PHE A 138 5.68 -0.20 -15.45
N ARG A 139 4.99 -1.31 -15.60
CA ARG A 139 3.83 -1.46 -16.48
C ARG A 139 2.70 -2.12 -15.72
N LEU A 140 1.51 -1.59 -15.87
CA LEU A 140 0.31 -2.22 -15.33
C LEU A 140 -0.05 -3.43 -16.18
N ARG A 141 -0.21 -4.56 -15.54
CA ARG A 141 -0.62 -5.78 -16.24
C ARG A 141 -2.07 -5.62 -16.76
N PRO A 142 -2.39 -6.06 -17.99
CA PRO A 142 -3.74 -5.97 -18.55
C PRO A 142 -4.81 -6.54 -17.64
N GLU A 143 -4.55 -7.69 -16.98
CA GLU A 143 -5.50 -8.34 -16.09
C GLU A 143 -5.80 -7.53 -14.82
N PHE A 144 -4.86 -6.67 -14.40
CA PHE A 144 -5.10 -5.71 -13.31
C PHE A 144 -5.92 -4.53 -13.82
N VAL A 145 -5.61 -4.00 -15.01
CA VAL A 145 -6.37 -2.90 -15.63
C VAL A 145 -7.83 -3.31 -15.83
N ASP A 146 -8.09 -4.56 -16.22
CA ASP A 146 -9.44 -5.11 -16.44
C ASP A 146 -10.28 -5.23 -15.15
N LYS A 147 -9.71 -4.97 -13.98
CA LYS A 147 -10.49 -4.84 -12.72
C LYS A 147 -11.18 -3.49 -12.58
N PHE A 148 -10.84 -2.53 -13.43
CA PHE A 148 -11.40 -1.18 -13.44
C PHE A 148 -12.28 -0.98 -14.68
N THR A 149 -13.33 -0.19 -14.49
CA THR A 149 -14.23 0.19 -15.62
C THR A 149 -13.60 1.32 -16.44
N GLN A 150 -14.13 1.56 -17.63
CA GLN A 150 -13.70 2.72 -18.43
C GLN A 150 -13.96 4.03 -17.69
N THR A 151 -15.04 4.13 -16.91
CA THR A 151 -15.35 5.30 -16.09
C THR A 151 -14.27 5.56 -15.04
N ASP A 152 -13.69 4.49 -14.45
CA ASP A 152 -12.58 4.60 -13.49
C ASP A 152 -11.33 5.11 -14.20
N ILE A 153 -11.01 4.54 -15.36
CA ILE A 153 -9.84 4.91 -16.19
C ILE A 153 -9.94 6.38 -16.64
N ASP A 154 -11.13 6.86 -16.95
CA ASP A 154 -11.38 8.26 -17.33
C ASP A 154 -11.38 9.22 -16.12
N GLY A 155 -11.09 8.72 -14.91
CA GLY A 155 -10.98 9.51 -13.69
C GLY A 155 -12.29 9.91 -13.02
N ASN A 156 -13.43 9.37 -13.48
CA ASN A 156 -14.77 9.70 -13.00
C ASN A 156 -15.36 8.65 -12.03
N GLY A 157 -14.64 7.56 -11.78
CA GLY A 157 -15.04 6.47 -10.90
C GLY A 157 -14.10 6.29 -9.71
N ASP A 158 -13.54 5.09 -9.58
CA ASP A 158 -12.64 4.72 -8.48
C ASP A 158 -11.36 5.57 -8.47
N LYS A 159 -11.16 6.34 -7.42
CA LYS A 159 -10.00 7.25 -7.28
C LYS A 159 -8.67 6.53 -7.10
N ARG A 160 -8.68 5.22 -6.87
CA ARG A 160 -7.47 4.38 -6.84
C ARG A 160 -6.97 4.04 -8.25
N CYS A 161 -7.79 4.23 -9.29
CA CYS A 161 -7.40 4.09 -10.68
C CYS A 161 -6.46 5.23 -11.09
N LYS A 162 -5.16 5.04 -10.87
CA LYS A 162 -4.10 6.00 -11.20
C LYS A 162 -3.31 5.45 -12.39
N PHE A 163 -3.92 5.52 -13.58
CA PHE A 163 -3.38 4.96 -14.81
C PHE A 163 -3.11 6.06 -15.82
N PHE A 164 -1.90 6.10 -16.35
CA PHE A 164 -1.57 6.92 -17.51
C PHE A 164 -1.73 6.09 -18.78
N THR A 165 -2.63 6.51 -19.64
CA THR A 165 -3.03 5.78 -20.86
C THR A 165 -2.65 6.49 -22.16
N ASN A 166 -2.38 7.81 -22.10
CA ASN A 166 -2.16 8.63 -23.29
C ASN A 166 -0.86 8.23 -24.02
N GLY A 167 -1.00 7.70 -25.22
CA GLY A 167 0.13 7.18 -26.01
C GLY A 167 0.62 5.80 -25.58
N GLN A 168 -0.12 5.11 -24.69
CA GLN A 168 0.18 3.75 -24.25
C GLN A 168 -0.87 2.76 -24.74
N SER A 169 -0.46 1.53 -25.04
CA SER A 169 -1.38 0.41 -25.22
C SER A 169 -1.65 -0.29 -23.90
N LYS A 170 -2.84 -0.88 -23.73
CA LYS A 170 -3.11 -1.71 -22.55
C LYS A 170 -2.23 -2.98 -22.54
N ASP A 171 -2.10 -3.59 -23.71
CA ASP A 171 -1.38 -4.85 -23.83
C ASP A 171 0.14 -4.65 -23.87
N ILE A 172 0.86 -5.52 -23.19
CA ILE A 172 2.32 -5.54 -23.15
C ILE A 172 2.81 -6.51 -24.22
N SER A 173 2.94 -6.02 -25.46
CA SER A 173 3.41 -6.81 -26.61
C SER A 173 4.91 -7.10 -26.54
N SER A 174 5.67 -6.24 -25.85
CA SER A 174 7.11 -6.38 -25.64
C SER A 174 7.54 -5.58 -24.40
N MET A 175 8.40 -6.15 -23.58
CA MET A 175 8.98 -5.47 -22.41
C MET A 175 9.94 -4.33 -22.78
N THR A 176 10.47 -4.35 -24.00
CA THR A 176 11.39 -3.31 -24.50
C THR A 176 10.67 -2.16 -25.22
N THR A 177 9.36 -2.27 -25.42
CA THR A 177 8.56 -1.21 -26.06
C THR A 177 7.95 -0.33 -24.98
N GLU A 178 8.43 0.89 -24.84
CA GLU A 178 8.03 1.79 -23.75
C GLU A 178 6.54 2.20 -23.79
N THR A 179 5.92 2.14 -24.97
CA THR A 179 4.48 2.42 -25.14
C THR A 179 3.58 1.20 -24.93
N ALA A 180 4.15 0.02 -24.62
CA ALA A 180 3.41 -1.20 -24.36
C ALA A 180 3.14 -1.35 -22.85
N GLY A 181 1.88 -1.40 -22.46
CA GLY A 181 1.37 -1.39 -21.09
C GLY A 181 1.09 0.02 -20.58
N TYR A 182 -0.03 0.20 -19.87
CA TYR A 182 -0.31 1.47 -19.18
C TYR A 182 0.71 1.71 -18.06
N LEU A 183 1.03 2.98 -17.80
CA LEU A 183 1.91 3.38 -16.69
C LEU A 183 1.07 3.64 -15.43
N SER A 184 1.69 3.51 -14.27
CA SER A 184 1.10 3.93 -13.00
C SER A 184 1.37 5.42 -12.77
N GLU A 185 0.45 6.10 -12.10
CA GLU A 185 0.58 7.47 -11.60
C GLU A 185 0.23 7.54 -10.11
N LYS A 186 0.53 6.46 -9.38
CA LYS A 186 0.18 6.34 -7.97
C LYS A 186 1.06 7.19 -7.07
N TRP A 187 2.37 7.24 -7.36
CA TRP A 187 3.37 7.86 -6.51
C TRP A 187 3.77 9.24 -7.01
N SER A 188 4.00 10.17 -6.10
CA SER A 188 4.39 11.54 -6.43
C SER A 188 5.35 12.08 -5.36
N ASN A 189 6.30 12.91 -5.78
CA ASN A 189 7.13 13.72 -4.88
C ASN A 189 6.61 15.17 -4.79
N LEU A 190 5.34 15.40 -5.07
CA LEU A 190 4.67 16.67 -4.80
C LEU A 190 4.17 16.71 -3.36
N LYS A 191 4.13 17.92 -2.81
CA LYS A 191 3.46 18.23 -1.54
C LYS A 191 1.94 18.37 -1.73
N ASP A 192 1.20 18.48 -0.64
CA ASP A 192 -0.26 18.71 -0.65
C ASP A 192 -0.68 19.96 -1.40
N ASP A 193 0.16 20.98 -1.45
CA ASP A 193 -0.07 22.24 -2.17
C ASP A 193 0.33 22.18 -3.66
N GLY A 194 0.77 21.03 -4.14
CA GLY A 194 1.20 20.81 -5.52
C GLY A 194 2.63 21.28 -5.83
N THR A 195 3.36 21.80 -4.86
CA THR A 195 4.77 22.14 -5.05
C THR A 195 5.66 20.91 -4.97
N THR A 196 6.77 20.91 -5.71
CA THR A 196 7.76 19.85 -5.64
C THR A 196 8.46 19.86 -4.27
N ALA A 197 8.57 18.70 -3.64
CA ALA A 197 9.39 18.50 -2.46
C ALA A 197 10.87 18.48 -2.83
N SER A 198 11.75 18.32 -1.83
CA SER A 198 13.18 18.20 -2.07
C SER A 198 13.49 17.00 -2.96
N ASN A 199 14.51 17.14 -3.81
CA ASN A 199 15.11 16.02 -4.52
C ASN A 199 16.60 16.28 -4.72
N THR A 200 17.37 15.21 -4.90
CA THR A 200 18.81 15.28 -5.18
C THR A 200 19.08 14.70 -6.57
N GLY A 201 18.63 15.40 -7.61
CA GLY A 201 18.69 14.89 -8.97
C GLY A 201 17.81 13.65 -9.12
N ASP A 202 18.36 12.56 -9.66
CA ASP A 202 17.62 11.34 -9.96
C ASP A 202 17.51 10.37 -8.77
N ALA A 203 18.11 10.69 -7.63
CA ALA A 203 18.34 9.70 -6.56
C ALA A 203 17.67 10.04 -5.22
N GLY A 204 16.73 10.97 -5.18
CA GLY A 204 16.08 11.34 -3.93
C GLY A 204 14.67 11.87 -4.08
N VAL A 205 13.78 11.40 -3.20
CA VAL A 205 12.42 11.90 -2.99
C VAL A 205 12.16 12.01 -1.50
N ASP A 206 11.14 12.77 -1.11
CA ASP A 206 10.69 12.90 0.29
C ASP A 206 9.43 12.06 0.59
N THR A 207 8.92 11.32 -0.36
CA THR A 207 7.73 10.49 -0.18
C THR A 207 8.05 9.24 0.61
N ASP A 208 7.45 9.08 1.78
CA ASP A 208 7.64 7.91 2.64
C ASP A 208 7.01 6.65 2.07
N PHE A 209 7.55 5.49 2.45
CA PHE A 209 6.95 4.21 2.10
C PHE A 209 6.00 3.73 3.21
N PRO A 210 4.67 3.80 3.03
CA PRO A 210 3.71 3.33 4.01
C PRO A 210 3.66 1.80 4.03
N LEU A 211 4.40 1.20 4.97
CA LEU A 211 4.53 -0.26 5.08
C LEU A 211 3.23 -0.90 5.56
N PHE A 212 2.57 -0.30 6.57
CA PHE A 212 1.28 -0.74 7.08
C PHE A 212 0.27 0.40 7.07
N ARG A 213 -0.92 0.13 6.55
CA ARG A 213 -2.06 1.08 6.51
C ARG A 213 -3.34 0.40 6.99
N LEU A 214 -4.24 1.21 7.54
CA LEU A 214 -5.55 0.73 8.03
C LEU A 214 -6.36 0.04 6.91
N ALA A 215 -6.28 0.53 5.67
CA ALA A 215 -6.97 -0.10 4.54
C ALA A 215 -6.58 -1.58 4.36
N ASP A 216 -5.29 -1.94 4.56
CA ASP A 216 -4.83 -3.32 4.52
C ASP A 216 -5.39 -4.16 5.68
N VAL A 217 -5.53 -3.55 6.86
CA VAL A 217 -6.15 -4.20 8.02
C VAL A 217 -7.61 -4.55 7.76
N TYR A 218 -8.38 -3.64 7.16
CA TYR A 218 -9.77 -3.92 6.77
C TYR A 218 -9.86 -5.05 5.74
N LEU A 219 -8.95 -5.10 4.77
CA LEU A 219 -8.93 -6.17 3.76
C LEU A 219 -8.56 -7.52 4.40
N MET A 220 -7.58 -7.55 5.32
CA MET A 220 -7.24 -8.76 6.07
C MET A 220 -8.41 -9.23 6.94
N TYR A 221 -9.10 -8.31 7.61
CA TYR A 221 -10.30 -8.61 8.40
C TYR A 221 -11.39 -9.24 7.53
N ALA A 222 -11.72 -8.61 6.40
CA ALA A 222 -12.73 -9.12 5.48
C ALA A 222 -12.36 -10.52 4.96
N GLU A 223 -11.09 -10.74 4.58
CA GLU A 223 -10.62 -12.07 4.16
C GLU A 223 -10.78 -13.12 5.27
N CYS A 224 -10.43 -12.78 6.52
CA CYS A 224 -10.60 -13.71 7.64
C CYS A 224 -12.07 -14.07 7.88
N VAL A 225 -12.98 -13.09 7.82
CA VAL A 225 -14.42 -13.33 7.96
C VAL A 225 -14.90 -14.33 6.92
N VAL A 226 -14.53 -14.11 5.65
CA VAL A 226 -14.88 -15.01 4.56
C VAL A 226 -14.34 -16.43 4.79
N ARG A 227 -13.06 -16.55 5.14
CA ARG A 227 -12.42 -17.85 5.38
C ARG A 227 -13.01 -18.61 6.56
N LEU A 228 -13.44 -17.91 7.61
CA LEU A 228 -14.09 -18.52 8.78
C LEU A 228 -15.49 -19.06 8.49
N HIS A 229 -16.21 -18.44 7.54
CA HIS A 229 -17.54 -18.90 7.15
C HIS A 229 -17.54 -20.12 6.22
N ASN A 230 -16.38 -20.55 5.70
CA ASN A 230 -16.20 -21.72 4.81
C ASN A 230 -17.12 -21.74 3.58
N ASP A 231 -17.60 -20.60 3.11
CA ASP A 231 -18.63 -20.53 2.06
C ASP A 231 -18.16 -19.71 0.83
N TRP A 232 -16.94 -20.03 0.37
CA TRP A 232 -16.36 -19.40 -0.82
C TRP A 232 -17.23 -19.55 -2.07
N ASP A 233 -17.87 -20.73 -2.21
CA ASP A 233 -18.61 -21.09 -3.43
C ASP A 233 -19.99 -20.45 -3.48
N ASN A 234 -20.56 -20.03 -2.36
CA ASN A 234 -21.88 -19.43 -2.23
C ASN A 234 -21.84 -17.94 -1.83
N TRP A 235 -20.68 -17.38 -1.61
CA TRP A 235 -20.61 -15.96 -1.29
C TRP A 235 -20.86 -15.09 -2.53
N ALA A 236 -22.12 -14.81 -2.78
CA ALA A 236 -22.60 -13.90 -3.83
C ALA A 236 -22.46 -12.43 -3.42
N GLY A 237 -21.26 -11.99 -3.00
CA GLY A 237 -21.01 -10.56 -2.78
C GLY A 237 -21.95 -9.89 -1.79
N GLY A 238 -22.08 -10.45 -0.64
CA GLY A 238 -22.50 -9.78 0.57
C GLY A 238 -23.93 -9.36 0.71
N SER A 239 -24.65 -9.97 1.40
CA SER A 239 -25.54 -9.43 2.39
C SER A 239 -25.64 -10.44 3.52
N ASP A 240 -24.55 -10.72 4.17
CA ASP A 240 -24.70 -11.07 5.56
C ASP A 240 -25.06 -9.76 6.27
N ALA A 241 -26.35 -9.45 6.24
CA ALA A 241 -26.92 -8.25 6.84
C ALA A 241 -26.74 -8.21 8.37
N THR A 242 -25.99 -9.15 8.92
CA THR A 242 -25.71 -9.29 10.34
C THR A 242 -24.28 -8.87 10.71
N ASP A 243 -23.36 -8.71 9.72
CA ASP A 243 -22.04 -8.13 9.98
C ASP A 243 -21.91 -6.75 9.30
N PRO A 244 -22.05 -5.65 10.06
CA PRO A 244 -21.98 -4.28 9.51
C PRO A 244 -20.57 -3.88 9.06
N THR A 245 -19.59 -4.78 9.10
CA THR A 245 -18.18 -4.52 8.77
C THR A 245 -17.73 -5.19 7.48
N VAL A 246 -18.61 -5.90 6.75
CA VAL A 246 -18.31 -6.52 5.45
C VAL A 246 -18.85 -5.69 4.30
#